data_2b7ea140a88e838700117f357d3eaeb8
#
_entry.id   2b7ea140a88e838700117f357d3eaeb8
#
_cell.length_a   1.000
_cell.length_b   1.000
_cell.length_c   1.000
_cell.angle_alpha   90.00
_cell.angle_beta   90.00
_cell.angle_gamma   90.00
#
_symmetry.space_group_name_H-M   'P 1'
#
loop_
_entity.id
_entity.type
_entity.pdbx_description
1 polymer ?
#
loop_
_entity_poly.entity_id
_entity_poly.type
_entity_poly.pdbx_seq_one_letter_code
_entity_poly.pdbx_strand_id
1 'polypeptide(L)'
;IDGWPLFVNRLLRQRIHILITGSNAKLLSSELASHLTGRHHKIELFPFSFKDWCIMKELDYTRLTTKNRGLLSKAYEEYFHQGGFPELISGEENPKEYIGTLIDNIISQDIQKRYKIRNMDALKRLAHHVLNETPAIIVKDALQDIMGIKSERTLGNYLMYLNQTYLVSTINKYSSKSRERTRGEKVYAIDVAFMDKRENAFSGENLGWRLETIVYLELLRRKAGTENDIYYFQGRNAEADFVVCDGNKTLAVYQVSYDISNEKTRKREIKGCIAGAKATLCNNLFLITDHDSETIQEDGSTIQVIPVWEWLCRGTF
;
A
#
# COMPACT_ATOMS: atom_id res chain seq x y z
N ILE A 1 29.86 -4.56 4.69
CA ILE A 1 31.25 -4.68 4.20
C ILE A 1 31.53 -3.44 3.40
N ASP A 2 32.50 -2.63 3.84
CA ASP A 2 32.91 -1.44 3.11
C ASP A 2 33.50 -1.83 1.76
N GLY A 3 33.20 -1.06 0.71
CA GLY A 3 33.73 -1.28 -0.64
C GLY A 3 33.04 -2.38 -1.48
N TRP A 4 31.94 -2.99 -1.00
CA TRP A 4 31.20 -4.00 -1.76
C TRP A 4 30.72 -3.53 -3.16
N PRO A 5 30.36 -2.24 -3.40
CA PRO A 5 29.97 -1.80 -4.74
C PRO A 5 31.14 -1.89 -5.75
N LEU A 6 32.38 -1.67 -5.30
CA LEU A 6 33.57 -1.81 -6.15
C LEU A 6 33.80 -3.28 -6.54
N PHE A 7 33.58 -4.20 -5.58
CA PHE A 7 33.65 -5.63 -5.85
C PHE A 7 32.60 -6.07 -6.89
N VAL A 8 31.35 -5.63 -6.73
CA VAL A 8 30.28 -5.89 -7.70
C VAL A 8 30.66 -5.36 -9.10
N ASN A 9 31.16 -4.14 -9.19
CA ASN A 9 31.62 -3.57 -10.46
C ASN A 9 32.74 -4.41 -11.12
N ARG A 10 33.64 -4.95 -10.32
CA ARG A 10 34.71 -5.84 -10.85
C ARG A 10 34.13 -7.10 -11.45
N LEU A 11 33.16 -7.74 -10.78
CA LEU A 11 32.47 -8.93 -11.28
C LEU A 11 31.66 -8.65 -12.56
N LEU A 12 30.98 -7.52 -12.62
CA LEU A 12 30.23 -7.09 -13.82
C LEU A 12 31.14 -6.90 -15.04
N ARG A 13 32.36 -6.38 -14.83
CA ARG A 13 33.36 -6.29 -15.92
C ARG A 13 33.78 -7.65 -16.46
N GLN A 14 33.69 -8.67 -15.63
CA GLN A 14 33.94 -10.08 -16.01
C GLN A 14 32.68 -10.76 -16.60
N ARG A 15 31.62 -10.00 -16.89
CA ARG A 15 30.33 -10.48 -17.42
C ARG A 15 29.63 -11.51 -16.53
N ILE A 16 29.85 -11.45 -15.23
CA ILE A 16 29.16 -12.30 -14.26
C ILE A 16 27.77 -11.69 -13.98
N HIS A 17 26.72 -12.50 -14.06
CA HIS A 17 25.38 -12.13 -13.63
C HIS A 17 25.32 -12.11 -12.11
N ILE A 18 24.82 -11.01 -11.53
CA ILE A 18 24.81 -10.80 -10.09
C ILE A 18 23.39 -10.48 -9.66
N LEU A 19 22.92 -11.16 -8.63
CA LEU A 19 21.68 -10.83 -7.90
C LEU A 19 22.07 -10.29 -6.52
N ILE A 20 21.56 -9.09 -6.20
CA ILE A 20 21.79 -8.46 -4.90
C ILE A 20 20.43 -8.32 -4.23
N THR A 21 20.31 -8.76 -2.98
CA THR A 21 19.09 -8.64 -2.20
C THR A 21 19.30 -7.75 -0.99
N GLY A 22 18.26 -7.08 -0.53
CA GLY A 22 18.30 -6.25 0.67
C GLY A 22 16.92 -5.80 1.11
N SER A 23 16.73 -5.62 2.40
CA SER A 23 15.49 -5.21 3.05
C SER A 23 15.18 -3.71 2.95
N ASN A 24 16.04 -2.90 2.32
CA ASN A 24 15.91 -1.46 2.26
C ASN A 24 15.99 -0.93 0.82
N ALA A 25 14.93 -0.24 0.39
CA ALA A 25 14.81 0.34 -0.94
C ALA A 25 15.96 1.29 -1.32
N LYS A 26 16.52 2.02 -0.34
CA LYS A 26 17.58 3.01 -0.57
C LYS A 26 18.96 2.39 -0.80
N LEU A 27 19.24 1.25 -0.20
CA LEU A 27 20.55 0.59 -0.36
C LEU A 27 20.82 0.21 -1.81
N LEU A 28 19.80 -0.26 -2.51
CA LEU A 28 19.92 -0.66 -3.91
C LEU A 28 19.92 0.54 -4.85
N SER A 29 19.26 1.65 -4.50
CA SER A 29 19.13 2.78 -5.42
C SER A 29 20.24 3.83 -5.29
N SER A 30 20.70 4.19 -4.09
CA SER A 30 21.67 5.29 -3.92
C SER A 30 23.13 4.85 -3.92
N GLU A 31 23.44 3.72 -3.28
CA GLU A 31 24.81 3.19 -3.25
C GLU A 31 25.17 2.49 -4.58
N LEU A 32 24.19 1.81 -5.19
CA LEU A 32 24.38 1.21 -6.50
C LEU A 32 24.30 2.23 -7.63
N ALA A 33 23.42 3.25 -7.53
CA ALA A 33 23.30 4.27 -8.59
C ALA A 33 24.59 5.04 -8.82
N SER A 34 25.38 5.31 -7.79
CA SER A 34 26.67 5.99 -7.91
C SER A 34 27.73 5.11 -8.59
N HIS A 35 27.66 3.80 -8.46
CA HIS A 35 28.68 2.86 -8.94
C HIS A 35 28.22 1.98 -10.12
N LEU A 36 26.90 1.77 -10.29
CA LEU A 36 26.32 0.86 -11.30
C LEU A 36 25.36 1.59 -12.26
N THR A 37 25.55 2.89 -12.47
CA THR A 37 24.67 3.73 -13.30
C THR A 37 24.27 3.05 -14.59
N GLY A 38 22.96 2.79 -14.77
CA GLY A 38 22.40 2.20 -15.98
C GLY A 38 22.66 0.70 -16.20
N ARG A 39 23.21 -0.03 -15.21
CA ARG A 39 23.59 -1.46 -15.35
C ARG A 39 22.88 -2.39 -14.39
N HIS A 40 21.73 -1.98 -13.85
CA HIS A 40 20.94 -2.80 -12.94
C HIS A 40 19.46 -2.64 -13.20
N HIS A 41 18.70 -3.69 -12.91
CA HIS A 41 17.26 -3.65 -12.85
C HIS A 41 16.84 -3.83 -11.39
N LYS A 42 15.94 -2.97 -10.91
CA LYS A 42 15.36 -3.08 -9.56
C LYS A 42 14.11 -3.95 -9.65
N ILE A 43 14.05 -4.95 -8.80
CA ILE A 43 12.85 -5.76 -8.58
C ILE A 43 12.41 -5.54 -7.13
N GLU A 44 11.19 -5.06 -6.93
CA GLU A 44 10.59 -4.93 -5.61
C GLU A 44 9.70 -6.13 -5.33
N LEU A 45 9.96 -6.80 -4.20
CA LEU A 45 9.13 -7.90 -3.72
C LEU A 45 8.22 -7.38 -2.62
N PHE A 46 6.95 -7.56 -2.80
CA PHE A 46 5.92 -7.27 -1.81
C PHE A 46 5.52 -8.57 -1.10
N PRO A 47 4.87 -8.50 0.08
CA PRO A 47 4.14 -9.64 0.61
C PRO A 47 3.21 -10.23 -0.45
N PHE A 48 2.83 -11.49 -0.34
CA PHE A 48 2.04 -12.17 -1.35
C PHE A 48 0.76 -11.42 -1.68
N SER A 49 0.45 -11.36 -2.97
CA SER A 49 -0.87 -10.93 -3.46
C SER A 49 -1.92 -11.99 -3.17
N PHE A 50 -3.20 -11.65 -3.31
CA PHE A 50 -4.26 -12.65 -3.22
C PHE A 50 -4.12 -13.77 -4.28
N LYS A 51 -3.57 -13.46 -5.46
CA LYS A 51 -3.26 -14.49 -6.48
C LYS A 51 -2.18 -15.46 -5.99
N ASP A 52 -1.11 -14.94 -5.40
CA ASP A 52 -0.04 -15.77 -4.83
C ASP A 52 -0.58 -16.64 -3.70
N TRP A 53 -1.47 -16.08 -2.86
CA TRP A 53 -2.22 -16.82 -1.85
C TRP A 53 -3.03 -17.96 -2.46
N CYS A 54 -3.79 -17.69 -3.52
CA CYS A 54 -4.57 -18.71 -4.21
C CYS A 54 -3.66 -19.83 -4.78
N ILE A 55 -2.51 -19.45 -5.36
CA ILE A 55 -1.52 -20.42 -5.86
C ILE A 55 -1.02 -21.32 -4.72
N MET A 56 -0.65 -20.75 -3.59
CA MET A 56 -0.18 -21.52 -2.41
C MET A 56 -1.25 -22.45 -1.86
N LYS A 57 -2.52 -22.05 -1.91
CA LYS A 57 -3.67 -22.85 -1.45
C LYS A 57 -4.23 -23.77 -2.54
N GLU A 58 -3.56 -23.86 -3.72
CA GLU A 58 -3.98 -24.67 -4.87
C GLU A 58 -5.41 -24.34 -5.36
N LEU A 59 -5.81 -23.06 -5.28
CA LEU A 59 -7.12 -22.58 -5.71
C LEU A 59 -7.08 -22.06 -7.14
N ASP A 60 -8.02 -22.50 -7.96
CA ASP A 60 -8.18 -21.98 -9.32
C ASP A 60 -8.93 -20.65 -9.31
N TYR A 61 -8.17 -19.54 -9.42
CA TYR A 61 -8.71 -18.19 -9.49
C TYR A 61 -8.98 -17.72 -10.92
N THR A 62 -8.68 -18.54 -11.93
CA THR A 62 -8.87 -18.18 -13.35
C THR A 62 -10.28 -18.49 -13.85
N ARG A 63 -10.95 -19.46 -13.26
CA ARG A 63 -12.29 -19.91 -13.63
C ARG A 63 -13.31 -19.58 -12.54
N LEU A 64 -14.16 -18.59 -12.81
CA LEU A 64 -15.16 -18.11 -11.85
C LEU A 64 -16.46 -18.92 -11.91
N THR A 65 -16.38 -20.25 -11.72
CA THR A 65 -17.57 -21.09 -11.51
C THR A 65 -18.21 -20.80 -10.16
N THR A 66 -19.48 -21.14 -9.96
CA THR A 66 -20.18 -20.94 -8.67
C THR A 66 -19.42 -21.57 -7.50
N LYS A 67 -18.86 -22.78 -7.69
CA LYS A 67 -18.05 -23.47 -6.69
C LYS A 67 -16.77 -22.67 -6.38
N ASN A 68 -16.03 -22.25 -7.40
CA ASN A 68 -14.79 -21.52 -7.22
C ASN A 68 -15.03 -20.14 -6.61
N ARG A 69 -16.11 -19.45 -6.94
CA ARG A 69 -16.50 -18.18 -6.29
C ARG A 69 -16.60 -18.32 -4.77
N GLY A 70 -17.28 -19.36 -4.29
CA GLY A 70 -17.39 -19.63 -2.86
C GLY A 70 -16.05 -19.94 -2.19
N LEU A 71 -15.17 -20.71 -2.86
CA LEU A 71 -13.83 -21.02 -2.37
C LEU A 71 -12.93 -19.77 -2.35
N LEU A 72 -12.99 -18.94 -3.37
CA LEU A 72 -12.22 -17.69 -3.45
C LEU A 72 -12.69 -16.65 -2.44
N SER A 73 -14.00 -16.51 -2.23
CA SER A 73 -14.55 -15.63 -1.19
C SER A 73 -14.05 -16.03 0.20
N LYS A 74 -14.09 -17.34 0.53
CA LYS A 74 -13.57 -17.86 1.80
C LYS A 74 -12.06 -17.63 1.93
N ALA A 75 -11.29 -17.92 0.89
CA ALA A 75 -9.85 -17.69 0.88
C ALA A 75 -9.50 -16.19 1.04
N TYR A 76 -10.34 -15.32 0.46
CA TYR A 76 -10.19 -13.89 0.64
C TYR A 76 -10.43 -13.44 2.09
N GLU A 77 -11.41 -14.01 2.79
CA GLU A 77 -11.60 -13.72 4.22
C GLU A 77 -10.34 -14.06 5.05
N GLU A 78 -9.71 -15.20 4.77
CA GLU A 78 -8.45 -15.57 5.43
C GLU A 78 -7.34 -14.56 5.08
N TYR A 79 -7.16 -14.23 3.80
CA TYR A 79 -6.19 -13.24 3.33
C TYR A 79 -6.45 -11.84 3.91
N PHE A 80 -7.71 -11.43 3.98
CA PHE A 80 -8.14 -10.16 4.53
C PHE A 80 -7.69 -9.95 5.98
N HIS A 81 -7.70 -11.02 6.78
CA HIS A 81 -7.29 -10.98 8.17
C HIS A 81 -5.80 -11.22 8.38
N GLN A 82 -5.21 -12.16 7.67
CA GLN A 82 -3.83 -12.59 7.89
C GLN A 82 -2.78 -11.77 7.11
N GLY A 83 -3.17 -11.18 5.99
CA GLY A 83 -2.23 -10.51 5.09
C GLY A 83 -1.46 -11.47 4.19
N GLY A 84 -0.38 -10.98 3.58
CA GLY A 84 0.38 -11.69 2.55
C GLY A 84 1.76 -12.20 2.99
N PHE A 85 2.10 -12.19 4.29
CA PHE A 85 3.38 -12.77 4.73
C PHE A 85 3.36 -14.29 4.62
N PRO A 86 4.31 -14.90 3.87
CA PRO A 86 4.34 -16.36 3.64
C PRO A 86 4.35 -17.18 4.93
N GLU A 87 5.06 -16.72 5.95
CA GLU A 87 5.18 -17.37 7.25
C GLU A 87 3.83 -17.48 7.98
N LEU A 88 2.96 -16.48 7.81
CA LEU A 88 1.61 -16.53 8.39
C LEU A 88 0.67 -17.45 7.61
N ILE A 89 0.90 -17.59 6.30
CA ILE A 89 0.07 -18.45 5.44
C ILE A 89 0.30 -19.94 5.74
N SER A 90 1.52 -20.31 6.15
CA SER A 90 1.85 -21.68 6.56
C SER A 90 1.09 -22.11 7.83
N GLY A 91 0.69 -21.14 8.67
CA GLY A 91 0.01 -21.40 9.94
C GLY A 91 0.93 -21.92 11.05
N GLU A 92 2.25 -21.92 10.84
CA GLU A 92 3.24 -22.39 11.81
C GLU A 92 3.55 -21.33 12.87
N GLU A 93 3.34 -20.04 12.57
CA GLU A 93 3.68 -18.91 13.43
C GLU A 93 2.44 -18.30 14.09
N ASN A 94 2.61 -17.80 15.31
CA ASN A 94 1.61 -16.96 15.96
C ASN A 94 1.63 -15.56 15.30
N PRO A 95 0.53 -15.12 14.64
CA PRO A 95 0.56 -13.86 13.87
C PRO A 95 0.96 -12.65 14.71
N LYS A 96 0.49 -12.53 15.95
CA LYS A 96 0.80 -11.38 16.82
C LYS A 96 2.27 -11.34 17.23
N GLU A 97 2.86 -12.49 17.55
CA GLU A 97 4.27 -12.58 17.94
C GLU A 97 5.18 -12.36 16.74
N TYR A 98 4.86 -12.99 15.60
CA TYR A 98 5.60 -12.82 14.36
C TYR A 98 5.65 -11.34 13.92
N ILE A 99 4.49 -10.70 13.80
CA ILE A 99 4.40 -9.30 13.37
C ILE A 99 5.07 -8.37 14.38
N GLY A 100 4.92 -8.62 15.69
CA GLY A 100 5.60 -7.84 16.72
C GLY A 100 7.11 -7.88 16.59
N THR A 101 7.64 -9.09 16.46
CA THR A 101 9.08 -9.32 16.28
C THR A 101 9.59 -8.73 14.97
N LEU A 102 8.82 -8.84 13.89
CA LEU A 102 9.19 -8.28 12.59
C LEU A 102 9.32 -6.75 12.66
N ILE A 103 8.34 -6.05 13.25
CA ILE A 103 8.40 -4.59 13.42
C ILE A 103 9.62 -4.18 14.26
N ASP A 104 9.84 -4.84 15.40
CA ASP A 104 10.97 -4.56 16.28
C ASP A 104 12.32 -4.82 15.59
N ASN A 105 12.42 -5.87 14.81
CA ASN A 105 13.61 -6.19 14.02
C ASN A 105 13.88 -5.14 12.94
N ILE A 106 12.86 -4.72 12.18
CA ILE A 106 13.02 -3.67 11.18
C ILE A 106 13.50 -2.37 11.84
N ILE A 107 12.90 -1.97 12.97
CA ILE A 107 13.30 -0.74 13.66
C ILE A 107 14.74 -0.85 14.21
N SER A 108 15.09 -1.98 14.83
CA SER A 108 16.41 -2.14 15.50
C SER A 108 17.53 -2.48 14.52
N GLN A 109 17.29 -3.32 13.51
CA GLN A 109 18.32 -3.78 12.60
C GLN A 109 18.43 -2.90 11.35
N ASP A 110 17.28 -2.51 10.77
CA ASP A 110 17.28 -1.79 9.49
C ASP A 110 17.29 -0.27 9.66
N ILE A 111 16.72 0.27 10.73
CA ILE A 111 16.73 1.72 10.95
C ILE A 111 17.84 2.11 11.92
N GLN A 112 17.86 1.58 13.15
CA GLN A 112 18.80 2.02 14.18
C GLN A 112 20.27 1.82 13.82
N LYS A 113 20.61 0.69 13.21
CA LYS A 113 22.01 0.42 12.80
C LYS A 113 22.49 1.33 11.67
N ARG A 114 21.60 1.87 10.87
CA ARG A 114 21.94 2.66 9.67
C ARG A 114 21.90 4.15 9.91
N TYR A 115 20.98 4.59 10.76
CA TYR A 115 20.75 6.00 11.01
C TYR A 115 21.08 6.35 12.47
N LYS A 116 21.75 7.47 12.68
CA LYS A 116 22.02 7.99 14.04
C LYS A 116 20.71 8.55 14.63
N ILE A 117 19.92 7.69 15.24
CA ILE A 117 18.65 8.07 15.87
C ILE A 117 18.93 8.60 17.28
N ARG A 118 18.52 9.84 17.56
CA ARG A 118 18.69 10.44 18.88
C ARG A 118 17.64 9.99 19.89
N ASN A 119 16.41 9.76 19.41
CA ASN A 119 15.29 9.37 20.25
C ASN A 119 14.59 8.14 19.63
N MET A 120 15.03 6.96 20.07
CA MET A 120 14.48 5.69 19.60
C MET A 120 13.04 5.47 20.06
N ASP A 121 12.69 5.93 21.26
CA ASP A 121 11.35 5.77 21.79
C ASP A 121 10.33 6.57 20.98
N ALA A 122 10.69 7.79 20.55
CA ALA A 122 9.83 8.59 19.69
C ALA A 122 9.67 7.94 18.31
N LEU A 123 10.73 7.34 17.74
CA LEU A 123 10.63 6.59 16.48
C LEU A 123 9.72 5.36 16.62
N LYS A 124 9.88 4.57 17.69
CA LYS A 124 9.02 3.40 17.95
C LYS A 124 7.56 3.80 18.12
N ARG A 125 7.28 4.82 18.95
CA ARG A 125 5.92 5.34 19.12
C ARG A 125 5.33 5.82 17.81
N LEU A 126 6.11 6.54 16.98
CA LEU A 126 5.66 7.00 15.66
C LEU A 126 5.34 5.80 14.73
N ALA A 127 6.19 4.78 14.70
CA ALA A 127 5.95 3.60 13.88
C ALA A 127 4.65 2.90 14.28
N HIS A 128 4.45 2.64 15.56
CA HIS A 128 3.22 2.03 16.06
C HIS A 128 1.98 2.90 15.80
N HIS A 129 2.09 4.22 16.03
CA HIS A 129 0.98 5.14 15.76
C HIS A 129 0.59 5.12 14.29
N VAL A 130 1.57 5.28 13.38
CA VAL A 130 1.31 5.29 11.93
C VAL A 130 0.73 3.97 11.46
N LEU A 131 1.24 2.82 11.92
CA LEU A 131 0.70 1.51 11.58
C LEU A 131 -0.72 1.28 12.13
N ASN A 132 -1.06 1.87 13.28
CA ASN A 132 -2.39 1.77 13.86
C ASN A 132 -3.42 2.69 13.19
N GLU A 133 -3.00 3.84 12.66
CA GLU A 133 -3.90 4.83 12.06
C GLU A 133 -4.02 4.72 10.53
N THR A 134 -3.27 3.80 9.91
CA THR A 134 -3.31 3.60 8.45
C THR A 134 -4.63 2.96 7.99
N PRO A 135 -5.19 3.39 6.85
CA PRO A 135 -4.76 4.48 5.97
C PRO A 135 -5.15 5.87 6.52
N ALA A 136 -4.21 6.79 6.51
CA ALA A 136 -4.47 8.16 7.00
C ALA A 136 -3.64 9.20 6.26
N ILE A 137 -4.19 10.42 6.15
CA ILE A 137 -3.43 11.57 5.66
C ILE A 137 -2.51 12.07 6.78
N ILE A 138 -1.22 12.18 6.48
CA ILE A 138 -0.22 12.67 7.43
C ILE A 138 -0.38 14.17 7.64
N VAL A 139 -0.78 14.56 8.85
CA VAL A 139 -0.79 15.94 9.32
C VAL A 139 0.42 16.12 10.24
N LYS A 140 1.49 16.69 9.71
CA LYS A 140 2.78 16.76 10.40
C LYS A 140 2.72 17.47 11.75
N ASP A 141 2.02 18.59 11.84
CA ASP A 141 1.89 19.36 13.08
C ASP A 141 1.22 18.52 14.18
N ALA A 142 0.13 17.82 13.87
CA ALA A 142 -0.55 16.93 14.81
C ALA A 142 0.36 15.77 15.25
N LEU A 143 1.11 15.17 14.32
CA LEU A 143 2.07 14.11 14.67
C LEU A 143 3.23 14.63 15.54
N GLN A 144 3.71 15.85 15.30
CA GLN A 144 4.73 16.46 16.13
C GLN A 144 4.28 16.59 17.59
N ASP A 145 3.06 17.09 17.78
CA ASP A 145 2.45 17.28 19.10
C ASP A 145 2.26 15.94 19.83
N ILE A 146 1.62 14.96 19.16
CA ILE A 146 1.35 13.62 19.73
C ILE A 146 2.65 12.88 20.08
N MET A 147 3.68 12.97 19.22
CA MET A 147 4.94 12.26 19.41
C MET A 147 5.94 13.02 20.27
N GLY A 148 5.71 14.29 20.58
CA GLY A 148 6.66 15.16 21.29
C GLY A 148 7.92 15.46 20.45
N ILE A 149 7.82 15.45 19.13
CA ILE A 149 8.92 15.71 18.20
C ILE A 149 8.90 17.19 17.81
N LYS A 150 9.80 17.98 18.39
CA LYS A 150 9.84 19.44 18.16
C LYS A 150 10.29 19.85 16.75
N SER A 151 11.00 19.00 16.03
CA SER A 151 11.58 19.33 14.72
C SER A 151 10.81 18.63 13.59
N GLU A 152 10.21 19.40 12.70
CA GLU A 152 9.56 18.88 11.47
C GLU A 152 10.54 18.04 10.64
N ARG A 153 11.81 18.47 10.56
CA ARG A 153 12.85 17.70 9.86
C ARG A 153 13.07 16.34 10.49
N THR A 154 13.05 16.23 11.82
CA THR A 154 13.21 14.95 12.52
C THR A 154 12.02 14.03 12.24
N LEU A 155 10.80 14.56 12.32
CA LEU A 155 9.58 13.80 11.97
C LEU A 155 9.63 13.34 10.50
N GLY A 156 9.96 14.22 9.57
CA GLY A 156 10.10 13.87 8.16
C GLY A 156 11.15 12.79 7.91
N ASN A 157 12.29 12.85 8.61
CA ASN A 157 13.30 11.79 8.53
C ASN A 157 12.77 10.45 9.07
N TYR A 158 12.04 10.45 10.18
CA TYR A 158 11.49 9.23 10.76
C TYR A 158 10.44 8.59 9.82
N LEU A 159 9.53 9.38 9.27
CA LEU A 159 8.57 8.89 8.27
C LEU A 159 9.28 8.34 7.01
N MET A 160 10.34 9.02 6.57
CA MET A 160 11.16 8.54 5.46
C MET A 160 11.83 7.19 5.79
N TYR A 161 12.31 6.98 7.02
CA TYR A 161 12.92 5.71 7.42
C TYR A 161 11.90 4.57 7.44
N LEU A 162 10.69 4.81 7.95
CA LEU A 162 9.61 3.83 7.92
C LEU A 162 9.23 3.44 6.48
N ASN A 163 9.18 4.41 5.57
CA ASN A 163 8.91 4.16 4.15
C ASN A 163 10.06 3.37 3.49
N GLN A 164 11.31 3.75 3.72
CA GLN A 164 12.47 3.08 3.13
C GLN A 164 12.67 1.64 3.60
N THR A 165 12.16 1.29 4.76
CA THR A 165 12.23 -0.07 5.32
C THR A 165 10.96 -0.89 5.05
N TYR A 166 10.09 -0.41 4.17
CA TYR A 166 8.84 -1.10 3.82
C TYR A 166 7.95 -1.44 5.02
N LEU A 167 7.96 -0.62 6.08
CA LEU A 167 6.91 -0.67 7.10
C LEU A 167 5.66 0.01 6.60
N VAL A 168 5.83 1.10 5.88
CA VAL A 168 4.73 1.87 5.27
C VAL A 168 5.08 2.27 3.84
N SER A 169 4.06 2.66 3.09
CA SER A 169 4.17 3.33 1.79
C SER A 169 3.29 4.56 1.78
N THR A 170 3.61 5.55 0.95
CA THR A 170 2.85 6.79 0.87
C THR A 170 2.44 7.12 -0.57
N ILE A 171 1.28 7.73 -0.71
CA ILE A 171 0.84 8.33 -1.97
C ILE A 171 0.55 9.81 -1.79
N ASN A 172 0.72 10.55 -2.88
CA ASN A 172 0.48 11.98 -2.91
C ASN A 172 -0.96 12.31 -3.31
N LYS A 173 -1.38 13.54 -2.99
CA LYS A 173 -2.65 14.07 -3.46
C LYS A 173 -2.61 14.30 -4.98
N TYR A 174 -3.67 13.90 -5.69
CA TYR A 174 -3.86 14.28 -7.09
C TYR A 174 -4.11 15.79 -7.19
N SER A 175 -3.24 16.49 -7.89
CA SER A 175 -3.40 17.90 -8.19
C SER A 175 -2.59 18.27 -9.44
N SER A 176 -3.12 19.16 -10.27
CA SER A 176 -2.40 19.78 -11.39
C SER A 176 -1.28 20.70 -10.89
N LYS A 177 -1.36 21.19 -9.65
CA LYS A 177 -0.38 22.08 -9.04
C LYS A 177 0.66 21.29 -8.25
N SER A 178 1.92 21.32 -8.69
CA SER A 178 3.04 20.61 -8.05
C SER A 178 3.13 20.86 -6.54
N ARG A 179 2.92 22.11 -6.09
CA ARG A 179 2.96 22.49 -4.67
C ARG A 179 1.87 21.82 -3.81
N GLU A 180 0.73 21.48 -4.41
CA GLU A 180 -0.35 20.80 -3.70
C GLU A 180 -0.11 19.29 -3.61
N ARG A 181 0.58 18.70 -4.61
CA ARG A 181 0.95 17.27 -4.60
C ARG A 181 1.85 16.89 -3.42
N THR A 182 2.72 17.80 -2.98
CA THR A 182 3.67 17.55 -1.89
C THR A 182 3.08 17.84 -0.50
N ARG A 183 1.82 18.28 -0.41
CA ARG A 183 1.14 18.55 0.85
C ARG A 183 0.11 17.47 1.12
N GLY A 184 0.24 16.78 2.26
CA GLY A 184 -0.69 15.74 2.68
C GLY A 184 -0.44 14.43 1.95
N GLU A 185 0.57 13.69 2.38
CA GLU A 185 0.77 12.31 1.96
C GLU A 185 -0.22 11.42 2.70
N LYS A 186 -0.86 10.48 1.99
CA LYS A 186 -1.68 9.43 2.61
C LYS A 186 -0.80 8.20 2.80
N VAL A 187 -0.75 7.69 4.03
CA VAL A 187 0.11 6.58 4.42
C VAL A 187 -0.66 5.28 4.48
N TYR A 188 -0.04 4.20 4.06
CA TYR A 188 -0.55 2.84 4.09
C TYR A 188 0.48 1.90 4.70
N ALA A 189 0.05 0.93 5.50
CA ALA A 189 0.90 -0.20 5.86
C ALA A 189 1.23 -1.02 4.61
N ILE A 190 2.42 -1.62 4.55
CA ILE A 190 2.81 -2.45 3.41
C ILE A 190 2.16 -3.85 3.43
N ASP A 191 1.49 -4.19 4.51
CA ASP A 191 0.66 -5.38 4.66
C ASP A 191 -0.41 -5.16 5.72
N VAL A 192 -1.59 -5.75 5.53
CA VAL A 192 -2.71 -5.63 6.48
C VAL A 192 -2.43 -6.36 7.80
N ALA A 193 -1.51 -7.30 7.84
CA ALA A 193 -1.08 -7.94 9.08
C ALA A 193 -0.50 -6.94 10.10
N PHE A 194 0.07 -5.82 9.64
CA PHE A 194 0.55 -4.75 10.52
C PHE A 194 -0.58 -3.96 11.21
N MET A 195 -1.82 -4.09 10.71
CA MET A 195 -2.98 -3.33 11.22
C MET A 195 -3.68 -4.00 12.41
N ASP A 196 -3.32 -5.23 12.78
CA ASP A 196 -4.00 -6.01 13.83
C ASP A 196 -3.70 -5.56 15.27
N LYS A 197 -2.83 -4.58 15.46
CA LYS A 197 -2.42 -4.10 16.78
C LYS A 197 -3.26 -2.96 17.35
N ARG A 198 -4.43 -2.67 16.79
CA ARG A 198 -5.37 -1.72 17.40
C ARG A 198 -5.98 -2.32 18.66
N GLU A 199 -5.38 -2.07 19.81
CA GLU A 199 -5.85 -2.54 21.12
C GLU A 199 -7.24 -1.98 21.50
N ASN A 200 -7.70 -0.90 20.86
CA ASN A 200 -8.94 -0.19 21.18
C ASN A 200 -9.90 -0.01 19.99
N ALA A 201 -9.72 -0.71 18.88
CA ALA A 201 -10.66 -0.60 17.76
C ALA A 201 -11.95 -1.38 18.09
N PHE A 202 -13.09 -0.69 18.06
CA PHE A 202 -14.38 -1.36 18.03
C PHE A 202 -14.43 -2.29 16.82
N SER A 203 -14.86 -3.54 17.06
CA SER A 203 -15.03 -4.50 15.98
C SER A 203 -15.95 -3.90 14.89
N GLY A 204 -15.45 -3.77 13.68
CA GLY A 204 -16.16 -3.18 12.53
C GLY A 204 -15.57 -1.88 11.99
N GLU A 205 -14.94 -1.03 12.80
CA GLU A 205 -14.40 0.25 12.32
C GLU A 205 -13.18 0.10 11.39
N ASN A 206 -12.48 -1.03 11.44
CA ASN A 206 -11.26 -1.27 10.68
C ASN A 206 -11.47 -1.97 9.33
N LEU A 207 -12.67 -2.49 9.05
CA LEU A 207 -12.91 -3.29 7.86
C LEU A 207 -12.72 -2.47 6.59
N GLY A 208 -13.26 -1.24 6.56
CA GLY A 208 -13.08 -0.33 5.42
C GLY A 208 -11.60 0.05 5.19
N TRP A 209 -10.87 0.35 6.25
CA TRP A 209 -9.46 0.72 6.16
C TRP A 209 -8.57 -0.45 5.71
N ARG A 210 -8.89 -1.66 6.18
CA ARG A 210 -8.22 -2.87 5.76
C ARG A 210 -8.48 -3.17 4.29
N LEU A 211 -9.72 -3.05 3.85
CA LEU A 211 -10.09 -3.20 2.45
C LEU A 211 -9.38 -2.18 1.56
N GLU A 212 -9.37 -0.92 1.95
CA GLU A 212 -8.67 0.15 1.24
C GLU A 212 -7.16 -0.12 1.14
N THR A 213 -6.55 -0.62 2.22
CA THR A 213 -5.13 -1.00 2.21
C THR A 213 -4.86 -2.16 1.25
N ILE A 214 -5.71 -3.19 1.21
CA ILE A 214 -5.59 -4.32 0.26
C ILE A 214 -5.68 -3.82 -1.19
N VAL A 215 -6.64 -2.95 -1.48
CA VAL A 215 -6.78 -2.36 -2.82
C VAL A 215 -5.53 -1.54 -3.18
N TYR A 216 -5.04 -0.73 -2.25
CA TYR A 216 -3.80 0.01 -2.45
C TYR A 216 -2.61 -0.90 -2.78
N LEU A 217 -2.41 -1.95 -1.99
CA LEU A 217 -1.29 -2.88 -2.19
C LEU A 217 -1.37 -3.61 -3.53
N GLU A 218 -2.56 -3.96 -3.97
CA GLU A 218 -2.75 -4.53 -5.30
C GLU A 218 -2.46 -3.51 -6.41
N LEU A 219 -2.91 -2.26 -6.28
CA LEU A 219 -2.57 -1.19 -7.22
C LEU A 219 -1.05 -0.95 -7.26
N LEU A 220 -0.38 -1.00 -6.11
CA LEU A 220 1.07 -0.87 -6.03
C LEU A 220 1.80 -2.01 -6.76
N ARG A 221 1.32 -3.26 -6.65
CA ARG A 221 1.85 -4.41 -7.41
C ARG A 221 1.60 -4.25 -8.91
N ARG A 222 0.40 -3.81 -9.33
CA ARG A 222 0.08 -3.55 -10.74
C ARG A 222 0.90 -2.41 -11.34
N LYS A 223 1.27 -1.43 -10.52
CA LYS A 223 2.18 -0.35 -10.91
C LYS A 223 3.60 -0.87 -11.17
N ALA A 224 4.05 -1.92 -10.51
CA ALA A 224 5.42 -2.42 -10.61
C ALA A 224 5.79 -2.76 -12.05
N GLY A 225 6.88 -2.19 -12.55
CA GLY A 225 7.33 -2.35 -13.94
C GLY A 225 6.59 -1.47 -14.97
N THR A 226 5.75 -0.55 -14.52
CA THR A 226 5.09 0.46 -15.37
C THR A 226 5.52 1.88 -14.98
N GLU A 227 5.19 2.87 -15.82
CA GLU A 227 5.36 4.30 -15.52
C GLU A 227 4.13 4.89 -14.80
N ASN A 228 3.21 4.05 -14.33
CA ASN A 228 1.99 4.50 -13.69
C ASN A 228 2.26 5.08 -12.31
N ASP A 229 1.47 6.09 -11.95
CA ASP A 229 1.45 6.69 -10.62
C ASP A 229 0.08 6.52 -9.95
N ILE A 230 0.09 6.39 -8.63
CA ILE A 230 -1.10 6.27 -7.80
C ILE A 230 -1.19 7.52 -6.92
N TYR A 231 -2.36 8.16 -6.94
CA TYR A 231 -2.69 9.32 -6.13
C TYR A 231 -4.00 9.08 -5.38
N TYR A 232 -4.27 9.86 -4.34
CA TYR A 232 -5.62 10.03 -3.81
C TYR A 232 -6.19 11.38 -4.26
N PHE A 233 -7.50 11.48 -4.44
CA PHE A 233 -8.17 12.74 -4.76
C PHE A 233 -8.94 13.25 -3.55
N GLN A 234 -8.77 14.52 -3.22
CA GLN A 234 -9.51 15.19 -2.18
C GLN A 234 -9.97 16.57 -2.68
N GLY A 235 -11.27 16.66 -2.96
CA GLY A 235 -11.96 17.90 -3.28
C GLY A 235 -12.52 18.60 -2.03
N ARG A 236 -13.37 19.60 -2.24
CA ARG A 236 -13.98 20.36 -1.12
C ARG A 236 -14.94 19.50 -0.28
N ASN A 237 -15.76 18.68 -0.91
CA ASN A 237 -16.84 17.91 -0.28
C ASN A 237 -16.94 16.46 -0.78
N ALA A 238 -15.89 15.95 -1.39
CA ALA A 238 -15.82 14.58 -1.91
C ALA A 238 -14.36 14.17 -2.06
N GLU A 239 -14.11 12.88 -1.91
CA GLU A 239 -12.79 12.27 -2.08
C GLU A 239 -12.93 11.01 -2.93
N ALA A 240 -11.86 10.64 -3.64
CA ALA A 240 -11.69 9.32 -4.25
C ALA A 240 -10.41 8.72 -3.71
N ASP A 241 -10.49 7.43 -3.33
CA ASP A 241 -9.39 6.78 -2.63
C ASP A 241 -8.17 6.65 -3.53
N PHE A 242 -8.37 6.31 -4.81
CA PHE A 242 -7.25 6.18 -5.73
C PHE A 242 -7.56 6.75 -7.11
N VAL A 243 -6.56 7.41 -7.65
CA VAL A 243 -6.48 7.89 -9.04
C VAL A 243 -5.21 7.31 -9.64
N VAL A 244 -5.34 6.46 -10.65
CA VAL A 244 -4.19 5.84 -11.33
C VAL A 244 -3.93 6.58 -12.62
N CYS A 245 -2.68 7.03 -12.82
CA CYS A 245 -2.27 7.83 -13.97
C CYS A 245 -1.08 7.20 -14.70
N ASP A 246 -1.08 7.33 -16.00
CA ASP A 246 0.08 7.16 -16.88
C ASP A 246 0.49 8.55 -17.36
N GLY A 247 1.52 9.12 -16.75
CA GLY A 247 1.90 10.51 -16.96
C GLY A 247 0.75 11.48 -16.69
N ASN A 248 0.27 12.16 -17.73
CA ASN A 248 -0.84 13.12 -17.62
C ASN A 248 -2.23 12.50 -17.88
N LYS A 249 -2.28 11.23 -18.27
CA LYS A 249 -3.53 10.53 -18.55
C LYS A 249 -4.00 9.76 -17.33
N THR A 250 -5.21 10.03 -16.86
CA THR A 250 -5.83 9.19 -15.84
C THR A 250 -6.39 7.93 -16.48
N LEU A 251 -5.96 6.78 -15.97
CA LEU A 251 -6.36 5.46 -16.43
C LEU A 251 -7.64 4.98 -15.75
N ALA A 252 -7.74 5.20 -14.42
CA ALA A 252 -8.89 4.76 -13.62
C ALA A 252 -9.01 5.58 -12.34
N VAL A 253 -10.24 5.65 -11.82
CA VAL A 253 -10.57 6.17 -10.49
C VAL A 253 -11.21 5.05 -9.68
N TYR A 254 -10.73 4.84 -8.47
CA TYR A 254 -11.23 3.84 -7.54
C TYR A 254 -11.75 4.49 -6.27
N GLN A 255 -12.89 4.02 -5.83
CA GLN A 255 -13.44 4.23 -4.51
C GLN A 255 -13.53 2.87 -3.81
N VAL A 256 -13.35 2.84 -2.51
CA VAL A 256 -13.36 1.61 -1.72
C VAL A 256 -14.32 1.74 -0.55
N SER A 257 -15.25 0.82 -0.42
CA SER A 257 -16.18 0.78 0.70
C SER A 257 -16.45 -0.66 1.08
N TYR A 258 -16.29 -1.01 2.35
CA TYR A 258 -16.55 -2.37 2.81
C TYR A 258 -18.01 -2.78 2.57
N ASP A 259 -18.94 -1.88 2.89
CA ASP A 259 -20.39 -2.09 2.76
C ASP A 259 -21.08 -0.83 2.22
N ILE A 260 -21.90 -1.00 1.20
CA ILE A 260 -22.73 0.05 0.59
C ILE A 260 -24.24 -0.19 0.74
N SER A 261 -24.64 -1.10 1.61
CA SER A 261 -26.06 -1.37 1.91
C SER A 261 -26.77 -0.14 2.51
N ASN A 262 -26.03 0.67 3.28
CA ASN A 262 -26.51 1.92 3.82
C ASN A 262 -26.55 3.00 2.72
N GLU A 263 -27.75 3.56 2.47
CA GLU A 263 -27.97 4.53 1.41
C GLU A 263 -27.10 5.81 1.55
N LYS A 264 -26.85 6.28 2.77
CA LYS A 264 -25.99 7.46 3.02
C LYS A 264 -24.54 7.16 2.64
N THR A 265 -24.04 6.00 3.01
CA THR A 265 -22.70 5.52 2.62
C THR A 265 -22.65 5.38 1.11
N ARG A 266 -23.57 4.65 0.50
CA ARG A 266 -23.65 4.47 -0.94
C ARG A 266 -23.59 5.79 -1.72
N LYS A 267 -24.42 6.77 -1.35
CA LYS A 267 -24.42 8.11 -1.98
C LYS A 267 -23.08 8.83 -1.82
N ARG A 268 -22.44 8.70 -0.67
CA ARG A 268 -21.12 9.31 -0.42
C ARG A 268 -20.06 8.71 -1.35
N GLU A 269 -20.00 7.39 -1.48
CA GLU A 269 -19.00 6.69 -2.31
C GLU A 269 -19.21 6.96 -3.81
N ILE A 270 -20.44 6.94 -4.27
CA ILE A 270 -20.79 7.32 -5.65
C ILE A 270 -20.35 8.75 -5.95
N LYS A 271 -20.66 9.68 -5.03
CA LYS A 271 -20.23 11.08 -5.15
C LYS A 271 -18.71 11.22 -5.21
N GLY A 272 -17.96 10.40 -4.47
CA GLY A 272 -16.51 10.32 -4.52
C GLY A 272 -16.01 9.94 -5.90
N CYS A 273 -16.50 8.83 -6.45
CA CYS A 273 -16.20 8.40 -7.83
C CYS A 273 -16.46 9.50 -8.86
N ILE A 274 -17.64 10.12 -8.82
CA ILE A 274 -18.04 11.17 -9.77
C ILE A 274 -17.14 12.40 -9.62
N ALA A 275 -16.80 12.79 -8.41
CA ALA A 275 -15.92 13.93 -8.16
C ALA A 275 -14.50 13.66 -8.71
N GLY A 276 -13.98 12.47 -8.49
CA GLY A 276 -12.73 12.02 -9.09
C GLY A 276 -12.78 12.03 -10.62
N ALA A 277 -13.85 11.48 -11.21
CA ALA A 277 -14.08 11.48 -12.65
C ALA A 277 -14.04 12.90 -13.25
N LYS A 278 -14.79 13.83 -12.64
CA LYS A 278 -14.87 15.24 -13.09
C LYS A 278 -13.51 15.95 -12.96
N ALA A 279 -12.76 15.67 -11.89
CA ALA A 279 -11.45 16.28 -11.65
C ALA A 279 -10.35 15.78 -12.60
N THR A 280 -10.48 14.54 -13.07
CA THR A 280 -9.47 13.85 -13.87
C THR A 280 -9.87 13.63 -15.32
N LEU A 281 -11.10 13.94 -15.69
CA LEU A 281 -11.72 13.65 -17.00
C LEU A 281 -11.66 12.15 -17.34
N CYS A 282 -11.72 11.28 -16.32
CA CYS A 282 -11.67 9.84 -16.46
C CYS A 282 -13.09 9.24 -16.41
N ASN A 283 -13.39 8.32 -17.33
CA ASN A 283 -14.66 7.62 -17.37
C ASN A 283 -14.57 6.15 -16.90
N ASN A 284 -13.38 5.70 -16.51
CA ASN A 284 -13.15 4.35 -16.01
C ASN A 284 -13.23 4.36 -14.48
N LEU A 285 -14.42 4.10 -13.95
CA LEU A 285 -14.75 4.29 -12.54
C LEU A 285 -15.10 2.96 -11.89
N PHE A 286 -14.47 2.70 -10.75
CA PHE A 286 -14.67 1.49 -9.97
C PHE A 286 -15.03 1.83 -8.53
N LEU A 287 -16.01 1.11 -8.00
CA LEU A 287 -16.31 1.05 -6.57
C LEU A 287 -16.02 -0.38 -6.11
N ILE A 288 -14.96 -0.53 -5.35
CA ILE A 288 -14.54 -1.84 -4.83
C ILE A 288 -15.20 -2.06 -3.48
N THR A 289 -15.94 -3.16 -3.34
CA THR A 289 -16.65 -3.52 -2.12
C THR A 289 -16.24 -4.91 -1.64
N ASP A 290 -16.69 -5.31 -0.47
CA ASP A 290 -16.46 -6.67 0.02
C ASP A 290 -17.17 -7.72 -0.87
N HIS A 291 -18.45 -7.51 -1.16
CA HIS A 291 -19.26 -8.53 -1.86
C HIS A 291 -20.24 -8.02 -2.91
N ASP A 292 -20.48 -6.70 -3.01
CA ASP A 292 -21.45 -6.16 -3.96
C ASP A 292 -20.94 -6.19 -5.40
N SER A 293 -21.86 -6.49 -6.35
CA SER A 293 -21.57 -6.55 -7.78
C SER A 293 -22.74 -5.96 -8.57
N GLU A 294 -22.56 -4.79 -9.14
CA GLU A 294 -23.58 -4.09 -9.94
C GLU A 294 -22.94 -3.05 -10.86
N THR A 295 -23.74 -2.45 -11.72
CA THR A 295 -23.34 -1.28 -12.51
C THR A 295 -24.28 -0.13 -12.18
N ILE A 296 -23.71 1.00 -11.74
CA ILE A 296 -24.43 2.19 -11.37
C ILE A 296 -24.31 3.22 -12.49
N GLN A 297 -25.45 3.82 -12.87
CA GLN A 297 -25.52 4.93 -13.81
C GLN A 297 -25.96 6.17 -13.04
N GLU A 298 -25.08 7.18 -12.90
CA GLU A 298 -25.41 8.42 -12.17
C GLU A 298 -24.61 9.60 -12.75
N ASP A 299 -25.25 10.75 -12.87
CA ASP A 299 -24.66 11.98 -13.41
C ASP A 299 -23.94 11.81 -14.76
N GLY A 300 -24.45 10.94 -15.64
CA GLY A 300 -23.83 10.61 -16.92
C GLY A 300 -22.55 9.76 -16.83
N SER A 301 -22.23 9.28 -15.65
CA SER A 301 -21.08 8.39 -15.38
C SER A 301 -21.55 6.95 -15.17
N THR A 302 -20.74 6.00 -15.61
CA THR A 302 -20.92 4.57 -15.35
C THR A 302 -19.90 4.11 -14.33
N ILE A 303 -20.36 3.62 -13.18
CA ILE A 303 -19.51 3.10 -12.11
C ILE A 303 -19.67 1.60 -12.03
N GLN A 304 -18.57 0.85 -12.11
CA GLN A 304 -18.56 -0.59 -11.92
C GLN A 304 -18.33 -0.93 -10.46
N VAL A 305 -19.32 -1.54 -9.81
CA VAL A 305 -19.19 -2.08 -8.46
C VAL A 305 -18.69 -3.51 -8.55
N ILE A 306 -17.57 -3.80 -7.92
CA ILE A 306 -16.90 -5.09 -8.06
C ILE A 306 -16.49 -5.61 -6.69
N PRO A 307 -16.81 -6.88 -6.34
CA PRO A 307 -16.29 -7.51 -5.13
C PRO A 307 -14.78 -7.58 -5.19
N VAL A 308 -14.12 -7.22 -4.09
CA VAL A 308 -12.66 -7.10 -4.01
C VAL A 308 -11.95 -8.41 -4.40
N TRP A 309 -12.40 -9.57 -3.92
CA TRP A 309 -11.79 -10.86 -4.27
C TRP A 309 -11.82 -11.13 -5.79
N GLU A 310 -12.90 -10.73 -6.48
CA GLU A 310 -13.00 -10.82 -7.92
C GLU A 310 -12.07 -9.82 -8.61
N TRP A 311 -12.03 -8.59 -8.14
CA TRP A 311 -11.13 -7.57 -8.66
C TRP A 311 -9.65 -7.95 -8.49
N LEU A 312 -9.28 -8.54 -7.34
CA LEU A 312 -7.92 -9.05 -7.08
C LEU A 312 -7.52 -10.17 -8.05
N CYS A 313 -8.48 -11.01 -8.48
CA CYS A 313 -8.23 -12.07 -9.48
C CYS A 313 -8.09 -11.53 -10.92
N ARG A 314 -8.61 -10.33 -11.21
CA ARG A 314 -8.48 -9.71 -12.53
C ARG A 314 -7.06 -9.16 -12.71
N GLY A 315 -6.57 -9.09 -13.96
CA GLY A 315 -5.18 -8.69 -14.25
C GLY A 315 -4.98 -7.23 -14.69
N THR A 316 -6.06 -6.45 -14.83
CA THR A 316 -6.02 -5.10 -15.42
C THR A 316 -6.47 -4.02 -14.44
N PHE A 317 -5.97 -2.75 -14.70
CA PHE A 317 -6.52 -1.55 -14.05
C PHE A 317 -7.94 -1.30 -14.52
#